data_320fc77f17d5bc64e02b6453fc3f8cce
#
_entry.id   320fc77f17d5bc64e02b6453fc3f8cce
#
_cell.length_a   1.000
_cell.length_b   1.000
_cell.length_c   1.000
_cell.angle_alpha   90.00
_cell.angle_beta   90.00
_cell.angle_gamma   90.00
#
_symmetry.space_group_name_H-M   'P 1'
#
loop_
_entity.id
_entity.type
_entity.pdbx_description
1 polymer ?
#
loop_
_entity_poly.entity_id
_entity_poly.type
_entity_poly.pdbx_seq_one_letter_code
_entity_poly.pdbx_strand_id
1 'polypeptide(L)'
;EIIKSIRDFFDSNDFTLCDSPIFTPNAAEGTSTLFGTDYFGNTAYLAQTGQLYGEAAAMAFGRHYNFGPCFRAEKSKTRRHLTEFWMVEPEIAYCDINENMQWAEKLLSFILENVLKHKTKELHILERNIEKLQKCTTPFPKISYTECIKILNDSGNTIKWGDDFGS
;
A
#
# COMPACT_ATOMS: atom_id res chain seq x y z
N GLU A 1 -13.21 10.60 -0.97
CA GLU A 1 -13.89 9.32 -1.27
C GLU A 1 -12.96 8.11 -1.13
N ILE A 2 -11.75 8.15 -1.70
CA ILE A 2 -10.81 7.02 -1.64
C ILE A 2 -10.56 6.59 -0.17
N ILE A 3 -10.15 7.52 0.69
CA ILE A 3 -9.91 7.24 2.12
C ILE A 3 -11.15 6.65 2.80
N LYS A 4 -12.33 7.20 2.51
CA LYS A 4 -13.59 6.68 3.02
C LYS A 4 -13.82 5.25 2.56
N SER A 5 -13.67 5.00 1.26
CA SER A 5 -13.86 3.66 0.68
C SER A 5 -12.89 2.63 1.26
N ILE A 6 -11.62 3.01 1.52
CA ILE A 6 -10.65 2.13 2.17
C ILE A 6 -11.15 1.72 3.57
N ARG A 7 -11.57 2.68 4.40
CA ARG A 7 -12.07 2.39 5.75
C ARG A 7 -13.35 1.56 5.71
N ASP A 8 -14.33 1.96 4.90
CA ASP A 8 -15.60 1.25 4.74
C ASP A 8 -15.36 -0.21 4.28
N PHE A 9 -14.38 -0.44 3.39
CA PHE A 9 -14.04 -1.77 2.92
C PHE A 9 -13.52 -2.65 4.05
N PHE A 10 -12.51 -2.19 4.78
CA PHE A 10 -11.91 -2.99 5.84
C PHE A 10 -12.87 -3.22 7.00
N ASP A 11 -13.59 -2.18 7.43
CA ASP A 11 -14.57 -2.28 8.50
C ASP A 11 -15.72 -3.26 8.17
N SER A 12 -16.16 -3.28 6.89
CA SER A 12 -17.23 -4.20 6.45
C SER A 12 -16.75 -5.64 6.20
N ASN A 13 -15.44 -5.89 6.23
CA ASN A 13 -14.84 -7.20 6.04
C ASN A 13 -14.15 -7.74 7.32
N ASP A 14 -14.59 -7.29 8.47
CA ASP A 14 -14.13 -7.74 9.80
C ASP A 14 -12.62 -7.51 10.06
N PHE A 15 -12.05 -6.46 9.50
CA PHE A 15 -10.73 -6.02 9.89
C PHE A 15 -10.80 -5.06 11.07
N THR A 16 -9.94 -5.24 12.04
CA THR A 16 -9.78 -4.32 13.16
C THR A 16 -8.83 -3.19 12.82
N LEU A 17 -9.30 -1.94 12.91
CA LEU A 17 -8.39 -0.79 12.80
C LEU A 17 -7.51 -0.71 14.05
N CYS A 18 -6.20 -0.71 13.85
CA CYS A 18 -5.22 -0.57 14.92
C CYS A 18 -4.04 0.26 14.42
N ASP A 19 -4.10 1.57 14.65
CA ASP A 19 -3.06 2.49 14.21
C ASP A 19 -1.78 2.29 15.03
N SER A 20 -0.65 2.30 14.31
CA SER A 20 0.68 2.08 14.88
C SER A 20 1.27 3.37 15.45
N PRO A 21 2.16 3.30 16.45
CA PRO A 21 2.90 4.45 16.93
C PRO A 21 3.72 5.13 15.84
N ILE A 22 3.75 6.46 15.85
CA ILE A 22 4.56 7.26 14.91
C ILE A 22 6.04 7.22 15.30
N PHE A 23 6.36 7.21 16.60
CA PHE A 23 7.73 7.07 17.09
C PHE A 23 8.05 5.60 17.32
N THR A 24 9.19 5.15 16.79
CA THR A 24 9.69 3.78 16.96
C THR A 24 11.19 3.77 17.19
N PRO A 25 11.73 2.87 18.00
CA PRO A 25 13.16 2.67 18.14
C PRO A 25 13.78 1.88 16.97
N ASN A 26 12.96 1.28 16.09
CA ASN A 26 13.38 0.34 15.06
C ASN A 26 13.14 0.86 13.66
N ALA A 27 14.06 0.51 12.74
CA ALA A 27 13.83 0.60 11.30
C ALA A 27 13.10 -0.67 10.84
N ALA A 28 12.04 -0.52 10.06
CA ALA A 28 11.32 -1.64 9.45
C ALA A 28 11.88 -2.00 8.06
N GLU A 29 12.23 -0.99 7.29
CA GLU A 29 12.85 -1.13 5.98
C GLU A 29 14.37 -0.99 6.15
N GLY A 30 15.15 -1.84 5.48
CA GLY A 30 16.62 -1.88 5.60
C GLY A 30 17.37 -0.66 5.07
N THR A 31 16.78 0.52 5.19
CA THR A 31 17.31 1.77 4.66
C THR A 31 17.94 2.62 5.76
N SER A 32 19.02 3.29 5.40
CA SER A 32 19.71 4.28 6.24
C SER A 32 18.96 5.62 6.39
N THR A 33 17.75 5.74 5.84
CA THR A 33 17.04 7.02 5.68
C THR A 33 15.89 7.17 6.66
N LEU A 34 16.25 7.38 7.93
CA LEU A 34 15.33 7.61 9.04
C LEU A 34 15.36 9.06 9.48
N PHE A 35 14.20 9.63 9.79
CA PHE A 35 14.13 10.87 10.56
C PHE A 35 14.29 10.55 12.03
N GLY A 36 15.47 10.86 12.59
CA GLY A 36 15.78 10.65 14.00
C GLY A 36 15.46 11.88 14.85
N THR A 37 15.07 11.64 16.10
CA THR A 37 14.87 12.69 17.10
C THR A 37 15.37 12.22 18.47
N ASP A 38 15.74 13.18 19.35
CA ASP A 38 15.97 12.87 20.76
C ASP A 38 14.62 12.55 21.43
N TYR A 39 14.62 11.46 22.17
CA TYR A 39 13.46 10.99 22.92
C TYR A 39 13.90 10.60 24.32
N PHE A 40 13.87 11.57 25.25
CA PHE A 40 14.28 11.40 26.65
C PHE A 40 15.69 10.80 26.82
N GLY A 41 16.66 11.28 26.06
CA GLY A 41 18.05 10.81 26.08
C GLY A 41 18.32 9.55 25.27
N ASN A 42 17.32 9.02 24.55
CA ASN A 42 17.46 7.95 23.57
C ASN A 42 17.12 8.48 22.19
N THR A 43 17.53 7.75 21.15
CA THR A 43 17.10 8.06 19.78
C THR A 43 15.82 7.32 19.45
N ALA A 44 14.80 8.06 18.99
CA ALA A 44 13.64 7.50 18.31
C ALA A 44 13.58 7.99 16.88
N TYR A 45 12.84 7.27 16.04
CA TYR A 45 12.68 7.58 14.64
C TYR A 45 11.20 7.72 14.27
N LEU A 46 10.90 8.55 13.27
CA LEU A 46 9.59 8.55 12.65
C LEU A 46 9.40 7.25 11.86
N ALA A 47 8.27 6.58 12.05
CA ALA A 47 7.99 5.27 11.48
C ALA A 47 7.96 5.29 9.95
N GLN A 48 8.65 4.35 9.31
CA GLN A 48 8.62 4.14 7.87
C GLN A 48 7.37 3.36 7.42
N THR A 49 6.77 2.60 8.34
CA THR A 49 5.62 1.72 8.16
C THR A 49 5.04 1.35 9.52
N GLY A 50 3.78 0.98 9.56
CA GLY A 50 3.15 0.40 10.74
C GLY A 50 3.33 -1.12 10.88
N GLN A 51 3.99 -1.77 9.92
CA GLN A 51 4.06 -3.23 9.80
C GLN A 51 4.51 -3.94 11.08
N LEU A 52 5.56 -3.46 11.75
CA LEU A 52 6.10 -4.15 12.95
C LEU A 52 5.08 -4.29 14.08
N TYR A 53 4.22 -3.30 14.24
CA TYR A 53 3.11 -3.35 15.20
C TYR A 53 1.90 -4.08 14.61
N GLY A 54 1.69 -3.94 13.29
CA GLY A 54 0.64 -4.61 12.54
C GLY A 54 0.73 -6.12 12.62
N GLU A 55 1.92 -6.70 12.51
CA GLU A 55 2.13 -8.14 12.65
C GLU A 55 1.67 -8.65 14.03
N ALA A 56 1.98 -7.92 15.11
CA ALA A 56 1.50 -8.26 16.45
C ALA A 56 -0.03 -8.12 16.57
N ALA A 57 -0.62 -7.10 15.96
CA ALA A 57 -2.06 -6.91 15.92
C ALA A 57 -2.76 -8.02 15.10
N ALA A 58 -2.19 -8.45 13.98
CA ALA A 58 -2.72 -9.54 13.18
C ALA A 58 -2.73 -10.87 13.97
N MET A 59 -1.72 -11.14 14.77
CA MET A 59 -1.69 -12.32 15.65
C MET A 59 -2.76 -12.27 16.76
N ALA A 60 -3.15 -11.08 17.19
CA ALA A 60 -4.19 -10.89 18.20
C ALA A 60 -5.61 -10.92 17.64
N PHE A 61 -5.82 -10.31 16.48
CA PHE A 61 -7.15 -10.08 15.89
C PHE A 61 -7.45 -10.95 14.65
N GLY A 62 -6.47 -11.64 14.11
CA GLY A 62 -6.57 -12.42 12.87
C GLY A 62 -6.54 -11.56 11.61
N ARG A 63 -7.33 -10.47 11.57
CA ARG A 63 -7.35 -9.46 10.50
C ARG A 63 -7.25 -8.08 11.11
N HIS A 64 -6.28 -7.34 10.68
CA HIS A 64 -6.06 -5.98 11.13
C HIS A 64 -5.70 -5.09 9.94
N TYR A 65 -5.95 -3.81 10.05
CA TYR A 65 -5.34 -2.82 9.19
C TYR A 65 -4.92 -1.57 9.98
N ASN A 66 -3.87 -0.93 9.52
CA ASN A 66 -3.44 0.37 9.94
C ASN A 66 -3.63 1.34 8.77
N PHE A 67 -3.97 2.58 9.06
CA PHE A 67 -4.03 3.61 8.03
C PHE A 67 -3.54 4.94 8.61
N GLY A 68 -2.25 5.17 8.51
CA GLY A 68 -1.58 6.26 9.19
C GLY A 68 -0.40 6.85 8.42
N PRO A 69 0.23 7.91 8.97
CA PRO A 69 1.37 8.56 8.37
C PRO A 69 2.62 7.70 8.44
N CYS A 70 3.36 7.69 7.34
CA CYS A 70 4.67 7.05 7.20
C CYS A 70 5.70 8.07 6.71
N PHE A 71 6.96 7.89 7.11
CA PHE A 71 8.02 8.85 6.91
C PHE A 71 9.25 8.16 6.32
N ARG A 72 9.77 8.66 5.21
CA ARG A 72 10.99 8.16 4.59
C ARG A 72 11.91 9.33 4.26
N ALA A 73 13.09 9.39 4.89
CA ALA A 73 14.03 10.50 4.76
C ALA A 73 14.85 10.42 3.46
N GLU A 74 14.22 10.05 2.37
CA GLU A 74 14.86 9.93 1.06
C GLU A 74 14.82 11.26 0.31
N LYS A 75 16.00 11.67 -0.23
CA LYS A 75 16.10 12.86 -1.09
C LYS A 75 15.65 12.52 -2.51
N SER A 76 14.41 12.08 -2.65
CA SER A 76 13.86 11.80 -3.97
C SER A 76 13.42 13.10 -4.66
N LYS A 77 13.78 13.22 -5.95
CA LYS A 77 13.32 14.30 -6.82
C LYS A 77 12.21 13.86 -7.78
N THR A 78 11.63 12.69 -7.57
CA THR A 78 10.56 12.18 -8.43
C THR A 78 9.22 12.76 -8.02
N ARG A 79 8.27 12.82 -8.96
CA ARG A 79 6.90 13.30 -8.70
C ARG A 79 6.06 12.31 -7.87
N ARG A 80 6.59 11.12 -7.57
CA ARG A 80 5.86 10.04 -6.93
C ARG A 80 6.32 9.71 -5.52
N HIS A 81 7.46 10.29 -5.08
CA HIS A 81 8.00 10.04 -3.74
C HIS A 81 7.80 11.26 -2.86
N LEU A 82 7.15 11.05 -1.74
CA LEU A 82 6.99 12.03 -0.68
C LEU A 82 7.79 11.55 0.54
N THR A 83 8.27 12.50 1.34
CA THR A 83 8.95 12.20 2.62
C THR A 83 7.96 11.90 3.74
N GLU A 84 6.73 12.35 3.61
CA GLU A 84 5.59 12.05 4.47
C GLU A 84 4.38 11.69 3.60
N PHE A 85 3.78 10.55 3.87
CA PHE A 85 2.60 10.06 3.15
C PHE A 85 1.79 9.14 4.05
N TRP A 86 0.54 8.89 3.68
CA TRP A 86 -0.31 7.93 4.37
C TRP A 86 -0.26 6.58 3.67
N MET A 87 -0.10 5.52 4.44
CA MET A 87 -0.09 4.15 3.97
C MET A 87 -1.24 3.37 4.60
N VAL A 88 -1.89 2.56 3.80
CA VAL A 88 -2.86 1.55 4.28
C VAL A 88 -2.17 0.19 4.25
N GLU A 89 -2.15 -0.46 5.40
CA GLU A 89 -1.36 -1.66 5.63
C GLU A 89 -2.23 -2.73 6.30
N PRO A 90 -2.97 -3.56 5.53
CA PRO A 90 -3.69 -4.69 6.07
C PRO A 90 -2.74 -5.86 6.33
N GLU A 91 -2.92 -6.50 7.47
CA GLU A 91 -2.21 -7.71 7.86
C GLU A 91 -3.21 -8.81 8.20
N ILE A 92 -3.03 -9.98 7.63
CA ILE A 92 -3.95 -11.11 7.77
C ILE A 92 -3.16 -12.33 8.21
N ALA A 93 -3.42 -12.83 9.41
CA ALA A 93 -2.76 -14.02 9.94
C ALA A 93 -3.06 -15.25 9.07
N TYR A 94 -2.00 -16.02 8.79
CA TYR A 94 -2.07 -17.27 8.00
C TYR A 94 -2.54 -17.14 6.55
N CYS A 95 -2.56 -15.92 6.01
CA CYS A 95 -2.95 -15.63 4.63
C CYS A 95 -1.85 -16.06 3.65
N ASP A 96 -2.20 -16.84 2.63
CA ASP A 96 -1.28 -17.16 1.54
C ASP A 96 -1.30 -16.10 0.44
N ILE A 97 -0.38 -16.22 -0.53
CA ILE A 97 -0.27 -15.26 -1.65
C ILE A 97 -1.55 -15.19 -2.50
N ASN A 98 -2.28 -16.29 -2.67
CA ASN A 98 -3.49 -16.32 -3.47
C ASN A 98 -4.62 -15.58 -2.77
N GLU A 99 -4.77 -15.78 -1.48
CA GLU A 99 -5.73 -15.06 -0.65
C GLU A 99 -5.37 -13.57 -0.58
N ASN A 100 -4.09 -13.23 -0.40
CA ASN A 100 -3.63 -11.83 -0.39
C ASN A 100 -3.95 -11.11 -1.71
N MET A 101 -3.69 -11.76 -2.85
CA MET A 101 -4.08 -11.22 -4.16
C MET A 101 -5.59 -10.99 -4.27
N GLN A 102 -6.42 -11.88 -3.72
CA GLN A 102 -7.88 -11.70 -3.73
C GLN A 102 -8.31 -10.49 -2.88
N TRP A 103 -7.68 -10.28 -1.72
CA TRP A 103 -7.95 -9.11 -0.89
C TRP A 103 -7.56 -7.80 -1.58
N ALA A 104 -6.39 -7.76 -2.22
CA ALA A 104 -5.96 -6.61 -3.01
C ALA A 104 -6.94 -6.31 -4.17
N GLU A 105 -7.38 -7.34 -4.87
CA GLU A 105 -8.33 -7.25 -5.97
C GLU A 105 -9.70 -6.71 -5.52
N LYS A 106 -10.23 -7.23 -4.42
CA LYS A 106 -11.50 -6.78 -3.83
C LYS A 106 -11.42 -5.32 -3.37
N LEU A 107 -10.33 -4.94 -2.69
CA LEU A 107 -10.13 -3.56 -2.22
C LEU A 107 -10.09 -2.58 -3.39
N LEU A 108 -9.30 -2.86 -4.43
CA LEU A 108 -9.19 -1.99 -5.60
C LEU A 108 -10.52 -1.85 -6.33
N SER A 109 -11.26 -2.93 -6.51
CA SER A 109 -12.59 -2.91 -7.14
C SER A 109 -13.58 -2.08 -6.34
N PHE A 110 -13.63 -2.27 -5.03
CA PHE A 110 -14.50 -1.52 -4.13
C PHE A 110 -14.22 -0.01 -4.16
N ILE A 111 -12.94 0.38 -4.14
CA ILE A 111 -12.54 1.80 -4.26
C ILE A 111 -12.98 2.36 -5.61
N LEU A 112 -12.70 1.66 -6.70
CA LEU A 112 -13.06 2.09 -8.05
C LEU A 112 -14.57 2.28 -8.22
N GLU A 113 -15.37 1.32 -7.77
CA GLU A 113 -16.83 1.38 -7.81
C GLU A 113 -17.36 2.62 -7.06
N ASN A 114 -16.87 2.87 -5.85
CA ASN A 114 -17.28 4.04 -5.06
C ASN A 114 -16.84 5.36 -5.70
N VAL A 115 -15.64 5.43 -6.23
CA VAL A 115 -15.13 6.64 -6.93
C VAL A 115 -15.96 6.89 -8.20
N LEU A 116 -16.20 5.87 -9.01
CA LEU A 116 -17.03 6.00 -10.21
C LEU A 116 -18.46 6.40 -9.88
N LYS A 117 -19.04 5.88 -8.80
CA LYS A 117 -20.40 6.19 -8.36
C LYS A 117 -20.54 7.59 -7.80
N HIS A 118 -19.60 8.05 -7.01
CA HIS A 118 -19.75 9.26 -6.19
C HIS A 118 -18.91 10.45 -6.66
N LYS A 119 -17.93 10.25 -7.57
CA LYS A 119 -16.95 11.27 -7.97
C LYS A 119 -16.81 11.45 -9.47
N THR A 120 -17.85 11.14 -10.24
CA THR A 120 -17.84 11.27 -11.71
C THR A 120 -17.55 12.70 -12.15
N LYS A 121 -18.08 13.73 -11.47
CA LYS A 121 -17.82 15.13 -11.80
C LYS A 121 -16.35 15.48 -11.62
N GLU A 122 -15.76 15.07 -10.51
CA GLU A 122 -14.34 15.30 -10.21
C GLU A 122 -13.44 14.56 -11.20
N LEU A 123 -13.81 13.34 -11.60
CA LEU A 123 -13.09 12.59 -12.63
C LEU A 123 -13.08 13.31 -13.98
N HIS A 124 -14.19 13.95 -14.38
CA HIS A 124 -14.24 14.77 -15.59
C HIS A 124 -13.36 16.00 -15.48
N ILE A 125 -13.39 16.73 -14.34
CA ILE A 125 -12.54 17.90 -14.11
C ILE A 125 -11.05 17.52 -14.17
N LEU A 126 -10.69 16.32 -13.68
CA LEU A 126 -9.33 15.79 -13.70
C LEU A 126 -8.97 15.13 -15.04
N GLU A 127 -9.84 15.22 -16.06
CA GLU A 127 -9.65 14.64 -17.40
C GLU A 127 -9.32 13.15 -17.37
N ARG A 128 -9.95 12.40 -16.43
CA ARG A 128 -9.73 10.95 -16.32
C ARG A 128 -10.58 10.18 -17.31
N ASN A 129 -9.98 9.17 -17.90
CA ASN A 129 -10.71 8.27 -18.83
C ASN A 129 -11.60 7.32 -18.03
N ILE A 130 -12.88 7.65 -17.92
CA ILE A 130 -13.89 6.89 -17.16
C ILE A 130 -14.08 5.49 -17.73
N GLU A 131 -14.08 5.34 -19.07
CA GLU A 131 -14.24 4.03 -19.70
C GLU A 131 -13.10 3.06 -19.36
N LYS A 132 -11.86 3.58 -19.28
CA LYS A 132 -10.72 2.78 -18.82
C LYS A 132 -10.87 2.37 -17.35
N LEU A 133 -11.34 3.27 -16.48
CA LEU A 133 -11.59 2.95 -15.08
C LEU A 133 -12.70 1.90 -14.93
N GLN A 134 -13.76 2.01 -15.70
CA GLN A 134 -14.86 1.02 -15.72
C GLN A 134 -14.42 -0.37 -16.17
N LYS A 135 -13.37 -0.47 -16.99
CA LYS A 135 -12.79 -1.74 -17.43
C LYS A 135 -11.86 -2.38 -16.38
N CYS A 136 -11.44 -1.63 -15.36
CA CYS A 136 -10.65 -2.16 -14.25
C CYS A 136 -11.56 -2.87 -13.24
N THR A 137 -12.18 -3.97 -13.68
CA THR A 137 -13.09 -4.79 -12.87
C THR A 137 -12.51 -6.18 -12.66
N THR A 138 -12.93 -6.84 -11.59
CA THR A 138 -12.56 -8.23 -11.30
C THR A 138 -13.09 -9.22 -12.32
N PRO A 139 -12.39 -10.33 -12.57
CA PRO A 139 -11.07 -10.68 -12.02
C PRO A 139 -9.93 -9.95 -12.72
N PHE A 140 -8.90 -9.52 -11.96
CA PHE A 140 -7.70 -8.99 -12.56
C PHE A 140 -6.80 -10.10 -13.12
N PRO A 141 -6.10 -9.85 -14.25
CA PRO A 141 -5.10 -10.79 -14.76
C PRO A 141 -4.00 -11.04 -13.73
N LYS A 142 -3.65 -12.29 -13.54
CA LYS A 142 -2.56 -12.71 -12.65
C LYS A 142 -1.38 -13.13 -13.50
N ILE A 143 -0.20 -12.64 -13.16
CA ILE A 143 1.04 -12.94 -13.85
C ILE A 143 2.11 -13.30 -12.83
N SER A 144 2.92 -14.31 -13.11
CA SER A 144 4.08 -14.63 -12.29
C SER A 144 5.22 -13.63 -12.52
N TYR A 145 6.11 -13.49 -11.53
CA TYR A 145 7.32 -12.67 -11.67
C TYR A 145 8.16 -13.09 -12.88
N THR A 146 8.34 -14.40 -13.08
CA THR A 146 9.09 -14.93 -14.21
C THR A 146 8.48 -14.56 -15.56
N GLU A 147 7.15 -14.65 -15.69
CA GLU A 147 6.46 -14.24 -16.92
C GLU A 147 6.54 -12.72 -17.13
N CYS A 148 6.45 -11.94 -16.05
CA CYS A 148 6.58 -10.49 -16.10
C CYS A 148 7.98 -10.08 -16.62
N ILE A 149 9.06 -10.67 -16.09
CA ILE A 149 10.44 -10.46 -16.59
C ILE A 149 10.55 -10.78 -18.07
N LYS A 150 9.96 -11.89 -18.52
CA LYS A 150 9.97 -12.24 -19.93
C LYS A 150 9.28 -11.19 -20.80
N ILE A 151 8.06 -10.78 -20.44
CA ILE A 151 7.31 -9.76 -21.19
C ILE A 151 8.06 -8.44 -21.25
N LEU A 152 8.66 -8.00 -20.14
CA LEU A 152 9.43 -6.76 -20.08
C LEU A 152 10.67 -6.83 -20.99
N ASN A 153 11.41 -7.93 -20.96
CA ASN A 153 12.58 -8.11 -21.84
C ASN A 153 12.18 -8.21 -23.32
N ASP A 154 11.10 -8.91 -23.64
CA ASP A 154 10.56 -9.01 -25.01
C ASP A 154 10.09 -7.63 -25.53
N SER A 155 9.70 -6.71 -24.64
CA SER A 155 9.34 -5.32 -24.98
C SER A 155 10.51 -4.34 -25.04
N GLY A 156 11.76 -4.83 -24.93
CA GLY A 156 12.97 -4.04 -25.10
C GLY A 156 13.60 -3.51 -23.80
N ASN A 157 13.10 -3.92 -22.65
CA ASN A 157 13.76 -3.66 -21.37
C ASN A 157 14.90 -4.67 -21.14
N THR A 158 15.82 -4.34 -20.24
CA THR A 158 16.90 -5.26 -19.84
C THR A 158 16.84 -5.44 -18.33
N ILE A 159 16.10 -6.43 -17.87
CA ILE A 159 15.89 -6.75 -16.45
C ILE A 159 16.37 -8.18 -16.22
N LYS A 160 17.23 -8.38 -15.22
CA LYS A 160 17.67 -9.71 -14.82
C LYS A 160 16.65 -10.34 -13.89
N TRP A 161 16.56 -11.65 -13.94
CA TRP A 161 15.73 -12.38 -12.97
C TRP A 161 16.30 -12.17 -11.55
N GLY A 162 15.46 -11.75 -10.61
CA GLY A 162 15.86 -11.37 -9.26
C GLY A 162 15.95 -9.86 -9.04
N ASP A 163 15.98 -9.04 -10.10
CA ASP A 163 15.97 -7.58 -9.99
C ASP A 163 14.57 -7.06 -9.62
N ASP A 164 14.54 -5.93 -8.92
CA ASP A 164 13.31 -5.14 -8.75
C ASP A 164 12.94 -4.47 -10.08
N PHE A 165 11.63 -4.26 -10.30
CA PHE A 165 11.16 -3.58 -11.51
C PHE A 165 11.46 -2.08 -11.54
N GLY A 166 11.92 -1.54 -10.43
CA GLY A 166 12.18 -0.11 -10.29
C GLY A 166 10.89 0.72 -10.26
N SER A 167 11.05 2.03 -10.20
CA SER A 167 9.98 3.02 -10.18
C SER A 167 10.15 4.04 -11.31
#